data_f1262d6f9f325f5ddd5efe3e979d0f24
#
_entry.id   f1262d6f9f325f5ddd5efe3e979d0f24
#
_cell.length_a   1.000
_cell.length_b   1.000
_cell.length_c   1.000
_cell.angle_alpha   90.00
_cell.angle_beta   90.00
_cell.angle_gamma   90.00
#
_symmetry.space_group_name_H-M   'P 1'
#
loop_
_entity.id
_entity.type
_entity.pdbx_description
1 polymer ?
#
loop_
_entity_poly.entity_id
_entity_poly.type
_entity_poly.pdbx_seq_one_letter_code
_entity_poly.pdbx_strand_id
1 'polypeptide(L)'
;MSANNAPLRGFKQMDYEGGVHVPFIVSWPAQLEGGKKCDVPMWSIDLFATALDATGLPMPNDKPLDGKSILPALKGETDKLHDELYWSSAGGNGKWAVRSGNWKLVAEKKHIELFDLKKDLSETIDLATKHPKVVSELTAKYNAWLDEMADPVSNQAKRWNPDAGAPAKKMSNKEKKAAREKKKAERMKERKAKKNSQSPKSSK
;
A
#
# COMPACT_ATOMS: atom_id res chain seq x y z
N MET A 1 4.95 17.08 -15.05
CA MET A 1 4.54 18.02 -13.98
C MET A 1 3.93 17.20 -12.87
N SER A 2 4.46 17.28 -11.65
CA SER A 2 3.78 16.71 -10.47
C SER A 2 2.61 17.61 -10.11
N ALA A 3 1.47 16.99 -9.73
CA ALA A 3 0.33 17.75 -9.24
C ALA A 3 0.74 18.50 -7.96
N ASN A 4 0.28 19.74 -7.81
CA ASN A 4 0.44 20.49 -6.58
C ASN A 4 -0.80 20.24 -5.72
N ASN A 5 -0.62 19.53 -4.61
CA ASN A 5 -1.70 19.21 -3.66
C ASN A 5 -1.65 20.11 -2.42
N ALA A 6 -0.98 21.28 -2.52
CA ALA A 6 -0.94 22.23 -1.41
C ALA A 6 -2.38 22.58 -0.92
N PRO A 7 -2.60 22.71 0.40
CA PRO A 7 -1.58 22.75 1.46
C PRO A 7 -1.09 21.37 1.94
N LEU A 8 -1.59 20.27 1.39
CA LEU A 8 -1.21 18.91 1.81
C LEU A 8 0.20 18.55 1.30
N ARG A 9 1.01 17.95 2.16
CA ARG A 9 2.36 17.51 1.81
C ARG A 9 2.35 16.34 0.85
N GLY A 10 3.24 16.36 -0.14
CA GLY A 10 3.45 15.27 -1.07
C GLY A 10 2.50 15.26 -2.26
N PHE A 11 2.55 14.18 -3.03
CA PHE A 11 1.79 13.96 -4.26
C PHE A 11 1.65 12.46 -4.53
N LYS A 12 0.97 12.08 -5.60
CA LYS A 12 0.79 10.69 -6.04
C LYS A 12 2.05 9.85 -5.85
N GLN A 13 1.91 8.64 -5.28
CA GLN A 13 2.97 7.68 -4.90
C GLN A 13 3.72 8.00 -3.61
N MET A 14 3.31 9.01 -2.86
CA MET A 14 3.79 9.27 -1.51
C MET A 14 2.73 8.91 -0.48
N ASP A 15 3.17 8.51 0.72
CA ASP A 15 2.27 8.12 1.81
C ASP A 15 1.88 9.30 2.71
N TYR A 16 2.32 10.53 2.38
CA TYR A 16 1.84 11.78 2.99
C TYR A 16 0.43 12.12 2.52
N GLU A 17 -0.26 13.00 3.27
CA GLU A 17 -1.66 13.37 2.98
C GLU A 17 -1.89 13.83 1.54
N GLY A 18 -0.97 14.57 0.94
CA GLY A 18 -1.08 14.95 -0.48
C GLY A 18 -1.01 13.79 -1.48
N GLY A 19 -0.60 12.60 -1.04
CA GLY A 19 -0.55 11.40 -1.87
C GLY A 19 -1.71 10.43 -1.62
N VAL A 20 -2.35 10.49 -0.44
CA VAL A 20 -3.36 9.52 -0.02
C VAL A 20 -4.73 10.13 0.28
N HIS A 21 -4.79 11.41 0.62
CA HIS A 21 -6.03 12.12 0.93
C HIS A 21 -6.65 12.64 -0.38
N VAL A 22 -7.73 11.99 -0.81
CA VAL A 22 -8.43 12.33 -2.06
C VAL A 22 -9.80 12.96 -1.77
N PRO A 23 -10.29 13.89 -2.60
CA PRO A 23 -11.66 14.37 -2.54
C PRO A 23 -12.64 13.21 -2.71
N PHE A 24 -13.65 13.16 -1.85
CA PHE A 24 -14.72 12.17 -1.90
C PHE A 24 -16.09 12.84 -1.69
N ILE A 25 -17.02 12.57 -2.58
CA ILE A 25 -18.36 13.15 -2.53
C ILE A 25 -19.38 12.02 -2.69
N VAL A 26 -20.36 12.01 -1.80
CA VAL A 26 -21.51 11.09 -1.84
C VAL A 26 -22.79 11.90 -2.01
N SER A 27 -23.65 11.47 -2.92
CA SER A 27 -24.98 12.05 -3.11
C SER A 27 -26.01 10.92 -3.11
N TRP A 28 -26.85 10.92 -2.08
CA TRP A 28 -27.98 9.99 -1.95
C TRP A 28 -29.15 10.68 -1.24
N PRO A 29 -29.89 11.58 -1.95
CA PRO A 29 -30.91 12.43 -1.32
C PRO A 29 -32.01 11.68 -0.57
N ALA A 30 -32.29 10.42 -0.95
CA ALA A 30 -33.31 9.61 -0.29
C ALA A 30 -32.90 9.12 1.11
N GLN A 31 -31.60 9.14 1.46
CA GLN A 31 -31.06 8.55 2.70
C GLN A 31 -30.07 9.46 3.44
N LEU A 32 -29.46 10.40 2.75
CA LEU A 32 -28.43 11.30 3.29
C LEU A 32 -28.84 12.75 3.09
N GLU A 33 -28.73 13.54 4.14
CA GLU A 33 -28.93 14.99 4.07
C GLU A 33 -27.80 15.66 3.29
N GLY A 34 -28.14 16.55 2.39
CA GLY A 34 -27.16 17.28 1.58
C GLY A 34 -26.42 18.35 2.37
N GLY A 35 -25.27 18.79 1.83
CA GLY A 35 -24.47 19.89 2.38
C GLY A 35 -23.66 19.55 3.63
N LYS A 36 -23.66 18.31 4.09
CA LYS A 36 -22.88 17.87 5.26
C LYS A 36 -21.44 17.55 4.89
N LYS A 37 -20.54 17.73 5.85
CA LYS A 37 -19.16 17.26 5.80
C LYS A 37 -18.98 16.13 6.80
N CYS A 38 -18.19 15.14 6.43
CA CYS A 38 -17.81 14.04 7.29
C CYS A 38 -16.28 13.96 7.33
N ASP A 39 -15.71 14.11 8.52
CA ASP A 39 -14.25 14.08 8.73
C ASP A 39 -13.75 12.72 9.22
N VAL A 40 -14.63 11.71 9.27
CA VAL A 40 -14.27 10.33 9.63
C VAL A 40 -13.37 9.74 8.54
N PRO A 41 -12.17 9.25 8.89
CA PRO A 41 -11.28 8.63 7.92
C PRO A 41 -11.88 7.37 7.30
N MET A 42 -11.83 7.28 5.98
CA MET A 42 -12.38 6.20 5.16
C MET A 42 -11.37 5.74 4.12
N TRP A 43 -11.55 4.52 3.61
CA TRP A 43 -10.73 3.96 2.52
C TRP A 43 -11.57 3.69 1.28
N SER A 44 -10.92 3.59 0.13
CA SER A 44 -11.58 3.14 -1.09
C SER A 44 -12.15 1.72 -1.00
N ILE A 45 -11.56 0.84 -0.17
CA ILE A 45 -12.08 -0.51 0.06
C ILE A 45 -13.43 -0.54 0.81
N ASP A 46 -13.79 0.55 1.49
CA ASP A 46 -15.08 0.68 2.18
C ASP A 46 -16.26 0.76 1.21
N LEU A 47 -16.00 1.12 -0.05
CA LEU A 47 -17.06 1.29 -1.05
C LEU A 47 -17.81 -0.01 -1.34
N PHE A 48 -17.13 -1.15 -1.33
CA PHE A 48 -17.78 -2.45 -1.54
C PHE A 48 -18.74 -2.79 -0.39
N ALA A 49 -18.27 -2.68 0.85
CA ALA A 49 -19.09 -2.90 2.04
C ALA A 49 -20.27 -1.92 2.10
N THR A 50 -20.05 -0.67 1.70
CA THR A 50 -21.09 0.36 1.61
C THR A 50 -22.15 0.03 0.56
N ALA A 51 -21.74 -0.48 -0.59
CA ALA A 51 -22.69 -0.86 -1.66
C ALA A 51 -23.59 -2.03 -1.22
N LEU A 52 -23.03 -3.03 -0.51
CA LEU A 52 -23.82 -4.12 0.05
C LEU A 52 -24.82 -3.61 1.08
N ASP A 53 -24.38 -2.78 2.02
CA ASP A 53 -25.22 -2.18 3.04
C ASP A 53 -26.34 -1.32 2.43
N ALA A 54 -26.00 -0.46 1.47
CA ALA A 54 -26.94 0.40 0.77
C ALA A 54 -28.04 -0.37 0.00
N THR A 55 -27.72 -1.59 -0.44
CA THR A 55 -28.67 -2.45 -1.18
C THR A 55 -29.34 -3.50 -0.29
N GLY A 56 -29.03 -3.53 1.01
CA GLY A 56 -29.56 -4.53 1.95
C GLY A 56 -29.05 -5.95 1.69
N LEU A 57 -27.95 -6.10 0.95
CA LEU A 57 -27.34 -7.40 0.71
C LEU A 57 -26.43 -7.81 1.88
N PRO A 58 -26.38 -9.10 2.23
CA PRO A 58 -25.53 -9.56 3.31
C PRO A 58 -24.05 -9.41 2.95
N MET A 59 -23.23 -9.13 3.97
CA MET A 59 -21.77 -9.20 3.81
C MET A 59 -21.34 -10.64 3.56
N PRO A 60 -20.36 -10.89 2.66
CA PRO A 60 -19.76 -12.20 2.48
C PRO A 60 -19.21 -12.71 3.82
N ASN A 61 -19.46 -13.97 4.14
CA ASN A 61 -18.98 -14.62 5.36
C ASN A 61 -17.88 -15.66 5.10
N ASP A 62 -17.59 -15.94 3.83
CA ASP A 62 -16.55 -16.86 3.38
C ASP A 62 -15.15 -16.25 3.42
N LYS A 63 -15.06 -14.91 3.42
CA LYS A 63 -13.81 -14.15 3.49
C LYS A 63 -14.00 -12.90 4.34
N PRO A 64 -13.05 -12.60 5.25
CA PRO A 64 -13.08 -11.35 5.98
C PRO A 64 -12.92 -10.18 4.98
N LEU A 65 -13.71 -9.12 5.18
CA LEU A 65 -13.59 -7.87 4.46
C LEU A 65 -12.90 -6.84 5.36
N ASP A 66 -11.85 -6.20 4.85
CA ASP A 66 -11.19 -5.09 5.55
C ASP A 66 -12.03 -3.80 5.49
N GLY A 67 -12.81 -3.63 4.42
CA GLY A 67 -13.71 -2.49 4.23
C GLY A 67 -14.96 -2.56 5.11
N LYS A 68 -15.41 -1.41 5.57
CA LYS A 68 -16.63 -1.23 6.40
C LYS A 68 -17.61 -0.30 5.67
N SER A 69 -18.93 -0.45 5.94
CA SER A 69 -19.90 0.51 5.42
C SER A 69 -19.65 1.91 6.00
N ILE A 70 -19.57 2.91 5.13
CA ILE A 70 -19.42 4.31 5.54
C ILE A 70 -20.76 4.96 5.90
N LEU A 71 -21.90 4.30 5.66
CA LEU A 71 -23.23 4.89 5.88
C LEU A 71 -23.43 5.35 7.32
N PRO A 72 -23.04 4.61 8.38
CA PRO A 72 -23.16 5.08 9.75
C PRO A 72 -22.39 6.39 9.99
N ALA A 73 -21.18 6.53 9.43
CA ALA A 73 -20.39 7.76 9.56
C ALA A 73 -21.04 8.93 8.79
N LEU A 74 -21.55 8.68 7.58
CA LEU A 74 -22.24 9.71 6.78
C LEU A 74 -23.55 10.19 7.43
N LYS A 75 -24.22 9.31 8.19
CA LYS A 75 -25.41 9.66 8.99
C LYS A 75 -25.10 10.31 10.32
N GLY A 76 -23.81 10.36 10.73
CA GLY A 76 -23.40 10.89 12.03
C GLY A 76 -23.64 9.94 13.20
N GLU A 77 -23.82 8.65 12.94
CA GLU A 77 -24.06 7.60 13.95
C GLU A 77 -22.75 7.11 14.57
N THR A 78 -21.61 7.39 13.94
CA THR A 78 -20.27 7.09 14.47
C THR A 78 -19.26 8.15 14.04
N ASP A 79 -18.29 8.40 14.90
CA ASP A 79 -17.13 9.27 14.68
C ASP A 79 -15.85 8.45 14.33
N LYS A 80 -15.97 7.12 14.31
CA LYS A 80 -14.86 6.22 14.06
C LYS A 80 -15.33 5.03 13.22
N LEU A 81 -14.64 4.79 12.09
CA LEU A 81 -14.90 3.65 11.21
C LEU A 81 -13.81 2.58 11.35
N HIS A 82 -12.56 2.99 11.31
CA HIS A 82 -11.40 2.11 11.43
C HIS A 82 -10.55 2.47 12.66
N ASP A 83 -9.95 1.46 13.28
CA ASP A 83 -8.98 1.67 14.35
C ASP A 83 -7.67 2.19 13.79
N GLU A 84 -7.20 1.56 12.72
CA GLU A 84 -6.01 1.93 11.99
C GLU A 84 -6.25 1.90 10.48
N LEU A 85 -5.48 2.74 9.77
CA LEU A 85 -5.34 2.76 8.33
C LEU A 85 -3.86 2.50 7.97
N TYR A 86 -3.59 1.58 7.02
CA TYR A 86 -2.24 1.17 6.68
C TYR A 86 -1.95 1.40 5.20
N TRP A 87 -0.75 1.82 4.89
CA TRP A 87 -0.23 1.95 3.53
C TRP A 87 1.12 1.24 3.44
N SER A 88 1.28 0.39 2.43
CA SER A 88 2.55 -0.25 2.10
C SER A 88 2.87 0.04 0.65
N SER A 89 3.47 1.20 0.41
CA SER A 89 3.85 1.62 -0.92
C SER A 89 5.13 0.92 -1.40
N ALA A 90 5.28 0.82 -2.72
CA ALA A 90 6.46 0.24 -3.36
C ALA A 90 6.77 -1.23 -2.99
N GLY A 91 5.74 -2.02 -2.64
CA GLY A 91 5.90 -3.47 -2.43
C GLY A 91 6.90 -3.83 -1.33
N GLY A 92 6.88 -3.10 -0.22
CA GLY A 92 7.76 -3.36 0.93
C GLY A 92 9.18 -2.80 0.79
N ASN A 93 9.46 -1.91 -0.16
CA ASN A 93 10.77 -1.27 -0.31
C ASN A 93 11.05 -0.19 0.77
N GLY A 94 10.51 -0.38 1.98
CA GLY A 94 10.74 0.51 3.13
C GLY A 94 9.97 1.83 3.04
N LYS A 95 8.89 1.89 2.24
CA LYS A 95 7.93 2.99 2.23
C LYS A 95 6.60 2.49 2.76
N TRP A 96 6.16 3.07 3.87
CA TRP A 96 4.91 2.70 4.51
C TRP A 96 4.38 3.81 5.40
N ALA A 97 3.11 3.75 5.71
CA ALA A 97 2.51 4.60 6.72
C ALA A 97 1.43 3.86 7.51
N VAL A 98 1.16 4.35 8.71
CA VAL A 98 0.04 3.93 9.53
C VAL A 98 -0.60 5.15 10.17
N ARG A 99 -1.93 5.20 10.15
CA ARG A 99 -2.72 6.19 10.87
C ARG A 99 -3.56 5.50 11.94
N SER A 100 -3.53 6.01 13.17
CA SER A 100 -4.42 5.61 14.26
C SER A 100 -4.99 6.86 14.90
N GLY A 101 -6.27 7.08 14.72
CA GLY A 101 -6.93 8.32 15.12
C GLY A 101 -6.29 9.55 14.46
N ASN A 102 -5.76 10.46 15.28
CA ASN A 102 -5.09 11.69 14.82
C ASN A 102 -3.61 11.49 14.50
N TRP A 103 -3.01 10.43 15.01
CA TRP A 103 -1.59 10.15 14.78
C TRP A 103 -1.37 9.46 13.43
N LYS A 104 -0.39 9.96 12.68
CA LYS A 104 0.08 9.33 11.46
C LYS A 104 1.60 9.21 11.49
N LEU A 105 2.07 7.97 11.32
CA LEU A 105 3.48 7.64 11.20
C LEU A 105 3.77 7.34 9.74
N VAL A 106 4.75 8.02 9.17
CA VAL A 106 5.21 7.82 7.79
C VAL A 106 6.66 7.38 7.82
N ALA A 107 6.98 6.31 7.12
CA ALA A 107 8.34 5.79 7.01
C ALA A 107 8.78 5.73 5.55
N GLU A 108 9.97 6.22 5.29
CA GLU A 108 10.66 6.06 4.02
C GLU A 108 12.09 5.57 4.28
N LYS A 109 12.35 4.28 4.02
CA LYS A 109 13.61 3.59 4.31
C LYS A 109 13.94 3.62 5.82
N LYS A 110 14.92 4.43 6.23
CA LYS A 110 15.34 4.59 7.62
C LYS A 110 14.81 5.88 8.26
N HIS A 111 14.10 6.70 7.51
CA HIS A 111 13.54 7.95 7.98
C HIS A 111 12.09 7.71 8.42
N ILE A 112 11.76 8.12 9.63
CA ILE A 112 10.43 7.95 10.24
C ILE A 112 10.01 9.32 10.76
N GLU A 113 8.79 9.73 10.40
CA GLU A 113 8.18 11.00 10.82
C GLU A 113 6.80 10.72 11.44
N LEU A 114 6.47 11.44 12.50
CA LEU A 114 5.18 11.34 13.20
C LEU A 114 4.45 12.67 13.16
N PHE A 115 3.15 12.64 12.81
CA PHE A 115 2.31 13.83 12.71
C PHE A 115 1.03 13.70 13.51
N ASP A 116 0.56 14.81 14.09
CA ASP A 116 -0.79 14.98 14.66
C ASP A 116 -1.68 15.65 13.60
N LEU A 117 -2.38 14.85 12.79
CA LEU A 117 -3.19 15.35 11.68
C LEU A 117 -4.35 16.26 12.10
N LYS A 118 -4.77 16.21 13.37
CA LYS A 118 -5.79 17.13 13.88
C LYS A 118 -5.27 18.57 13.96
N LYS A 119 -3.97 18.74 14.25
CA LYS A 119 -3.32 20.05 14.40
C LYS A 119 -2.52 20.46 13.17
N ASP A 120 -2.01 19.48 12.44
CA ASP A 120 -1.10 19.66 11.30
C ASP A 120 -1.44 18.69 10.17
N LEU A 121 -2.53 18.96 9.47
CA LEU A 121 -2.94 18.17 8.31
C LEU A 121 -1.94 18.26 7.15
N SER A 122 -1.11 19.30 7.13
CA SER A 122 -0.08 19.54 6.12
C SER A 122 1.22 18.79 6.39
N GLU A 123 1.34 18.06 7.52
CA GLU A 123 2.49 17.23 7.87
C GLU A 123 3.82 18.02 7.86
N THR A 124 3.79 19.22 8.46
CA THR A 124 4.93 20.16 8.47
C THR A 124 5.82 20.00 9.68
N ILE A 125 5.28 19.46 10.80
CA ILE A 125 5.96 19.38 12.10
C ILE A 125 6.15 17.91 12.47
N ASP A 126 7.39 17.41 12.34
CA ASP A 126 7.73 16.06 12.80
C ASP A 126 7.78 16.01 14.35
N LEU A 127 6.98 15.13 14.92
CA LEU A 127 6.85 14.88 16.34
C LEU A 127 7.49 13.57 16.81
N ALA A 128 8.19 12.84 15.95
CA ALA A 128 8.74 11.51 16.25
C ALA A 128 9.67 11.51 17.48
N THR A 129 10.56 12.51 17.59
CA THR A 129 11.49 12.63 18.71
C THR A 129 10.79 13.00 20.01
N LYS A 130 9.66 13.72 19.94
CA LYS A 130 8.87 14.14 21.11
C LYS A 130 7.96 13.05 21.65
N HIS A 131 7.55 12.11 20.79
CA HIS A 131 6.59 11.05 21.12
C HIS A 131 7.11 9.64 20.75
N PRO A 132 8.27 9.20 21.28
CA PRO A 132 8.89 7.93 20.91
C PRO A 132 8.01 6.71 21.27
N LYS A 133 7.17 6.81 22.29
CA LYS A 133 6.20 5.74 22.63
C LYS A 133 5.16 5.55 21.53
N VAL A 134 4.60 6.65 21.00
CA VAL A 134 3.61 6.59 19.90
C VAL A 134 4.27 6.01 18.64
N VAL A 135 5.50 6.40 18.32
CA VAL A 135 6.27 5.82 17.21
C VAL A 135 6.41 4.30 17.38
N SER A 136 6.79 3.84 18.58
CA SER A 136 6.93 2.41 18.87
C SER A 136 5.60 1.65 18.74
N GLU A 137 4.51 2.19 19.27
CA GLU A 137 3.17 1.60 19.21
C GLU A 137 2.67 1.49 17.76
N LEU A 138 2.78 2.55 16.98
CA LEU A 138 2.34 2.55 15.58
C LEU A 138 3.20 1.64 14.71
N THR A 139 4.51 1.58 14.98
CA THR A 139 5.41 0.65 14.30
C THR A 139 5.04 -0.80 14.61
N ALA A 140 4.72 -1.11 15.87
CA ALA A 140 4.29 -2.45 16.27
C ALA A 140 2.96 -2.84 15.58
N LYS A 141 1.98 -1.92 15.51
CA LYS A 141 0.72 -2.13 14.79
C LYS A 141 0.94 -2.39 13.30
N TYR A 142 1.80 -1.60 12.65
CA TYR A 142 2.14 -1.81 11.25
C TYR A 142 2.79 -3.17 11.00
N ASN A 143 3.73 -3.58 11.85
CA ASN A 143 4.40 -4.86 11.72
C ASN A 143 3.43 -6.03 11.93
N ALA A 144 2.53 -5.95 12.91
CA ALA A 144 1.50 -6.97 13.14
C ALA A 144 0.58 -7.12 11.92
N TRP A 145 0.11 -6.00 11.37
CA TRP A 145 -0.67 -6.02 10.13
C TRP A 145 0.13 -6.60 8.94
N LEU A 146 1.42 -6.26 8.82
CA LEU A 146 2.26 -6.78 7.73
C LEU A 146 2.47 -8.29 7.82
N ASP A 147 2.52 -8.86 9.04
CA ASP A 147 2.65 -10.30 9.25
C ASP A 147 1.40 -11.09 8.79
N GLU A 148 0.24 -10.44 8.77
CA GLU A 148 -1.01 -11.02 8.25
C GLU A 148 -1.10 -10.95 6.72
N MET A 149 -0.31 -10.08 6.08
CA MET A 149 -0.36 -9.86 4.65
C MET A 149 0.38 -10.94 3.85
N ALA A 150 -0.14 -11.25 2.67
CA ALA A 150 0.59 -12.07 1.72
C ALA A 150 1.89 -11.38 1.28
N ASP A 151 2.92 -12.16 0.99
CA ASP A 151 4.16 -11.62 0.43
C ASP A 151 3.86 -10.77 -0.81
N PRO A 152 4.45 -9.57 -0.94
CA PRO A 152 4.27 -8.73 -2.12
C PRO A 152 4.64 -9.48 -3.39
N VAL A 153 3.79 -9.43 -4.39
CA VAL A 153 4.11 -9.98 -5.71
C VAL A 153 5.31 -9.19 -6.25
N SER A 154 6.42 -9.88 -6.49
CA SER A 154 7.65 -9.26 -6.99
C SER A 154 7.34 -8.45 -8.26
N ASN A 155 7.90 -7.24 -8.37
CA ASN A 155 7.83 -6.40 -9.59
C ASN A 155 8.38 -7.07 -10.86
N GLN A 156 8.93 -8.28 -10.75
CA GLN A 156 9.33 -9.13 -11.87
C GLN A 156 8.16 -9.96 -12.47
N ALA A 157 7.00 -10.01 -11.82
CA ALA A 157 5.77 -10.54 -12.42
C ALA A 157 5.24 -9.53 -13.46
N LYS A 158 5.92 -9.37 -14.57
CA LYS A 158 5.63 -8.39 -15.62
C LYS A 158 4.34 -8.66 -16.41
N ARG A 159 3.61 -9.71 -16.12
CA ARG A 159 2.31 -10.01 -16.72
C ARG A 159 1.44 -10.70 -15.68
N TRP A 160 0.26 -10.15 -15.48
CA TRP A 160 -0.82 -10.88 -14.84
C TRP A 160 -1.05 -12.20 -15.61
N ASN A 161 -0.86 -13.32 -14.95
CA ASN A 161 -1.18 -14.64 -15.48
C ASN A 161 -2.38 -15.17 -14.70
N PRO A 162 -3.56 -15.28 -15.32
CA PRO A 162 -4.75 -15.79 -14.68
C PRO A 162 -4.60 -17.24 -14.19
N ASP A 163 -3.66 -17.99 -14.76
CA ASP A 163 -3.37 -19.38 -14.40
C ASP A 163 -2.30 -19.54 -13.31
N ALA A 164 -1.74 -18.44 -12.79
CA ALA A 164 -0.79 -18.44 -11.67
C ALA A 164 -1.47 -18.61 -10.32
N GLY A 165 -2.43 -19.51 -10.22
CA GLY A 165 -3.10 -19.89 -9.00
C GLY A 165 -2.31 -20.88 -8.18
N ALA A 166 -1.21 -20.47 -7.53
CA ALA A 166 -0.68 -21.03 -6.28
C ALA A 166 0.50 -20.18 -5.80
N PRO A 167 0.69 -19.93 -4.50
CA PRO A 167 1.84 -19.20 -4.00
C PRO A 167 3.12 -19.94 -4.38
N ALA A 168 4.00 -19.29 -5.12
CA ALA A 168 5.31 -19.85 -5.48
C ALA A 168 6.07 -20.20 -4.21
N LYS A 169 6.41 -21.47 -4.05
CA LYS A 169 7.19 -21.99 -2.92
C LYS A 169 8.45 -21.15 -2.76
N LYS A 170 8.63 -20.52 -1.59
CA LYS A 170 9.80 -19.67 -1.31
C LYS A 170 11.08 -20.46 -1.59
N MET A 171 11.83 -20.06 -2.59
CA MET A 171 13.17 -20.62 -2.84
C MET A 171 14.09 -20.22 -1.68
N SER A 172 14.74 -21.19 -1.06
CA SER A 172 15.75 -20.95 -0.05
C SER A 172 16.92 -20.13 -0.61
N ASN A 173 17.67 -19.46 0.24
CA ASN A 173 18.86 -18.71 -0.18
C ASN A 173 19.88 -19.58 -0.94
N LYS A 174 19.92 -20.87 -0.63
CA LYS A 174 20.76 -21.87 -1.31
C LYS A 174 20.29 -22.13 -2.76
N GLU A 175 18.97 -22.25 -2.96
CA GLU A 175 18.37 -22.45 -4.30
C GLU A 175 18.48 -21.19 -5.15
N LYS A 176 18.33 -19.99 -4.56
CA LYS A 176 18.55 -18.71 -5.24
C LYS A 176 19.98 -18.54 -5.72
N LYS A 177 20.96 -18.97 -4.92
CA LYS A 177 22.38 -18.94 -5.29
C LYS A 177 22.66 -19.91 -6.45
N ALA A 178 22.16 -21.14 -6.35
CA ALA A 178 22.31 -22.15 -7.40
C ALA A 178 21.67 -21.72 -8.74
N ALA A 179 20.47 -21.13 -8.70
CA ALA A 179 19.79 -20.60 -9.89
C ALA A 179 20.57 -19.45 -10.55
N ARG A 180 21.18 -18.56 -9.75
CA ARG A 180 22.05 -17.48 -10.25
C ARG A 180 23.32 -18.02 -10.92
N GLU A 181 23.96 -19.02 -10.33
CA GLU A 181 25.15 -19.66 -10.89
C GLU A 181 24.83 -20.38 -12.21
N LYS A 182 23.71 -21.11 -12.26
CA LYS A 182 23.24 -21.77 -13.49
C LYS A 182 22.99 -20.77 -14.61
N LYS A 183 22.29 -19.67 -14.33
CA LYS A 183 22.02 -18.61 -15.32
C LYS A 183 23.29 -17.89 -15.79
N LYS A 184 24.29 -17.75 -14.90
CA LYS A 184 25.60 -17.19 -15.25
C LYS A 184 26.38 -18.13 -16.18
N ALA A 185 26.33 -19.44 -15.92
CA ALA A 185 26.97 -20.46 -16.75
C ALA A 185 26.35 -20.57 -18.15
N GLU A 186 25.00 -20.48 -18.24
CA GLU A 186 24.27 -20.45 -19.52
C GLU A 186 24.66 -19.21 -20.36
N ARG A 187 24.65 -18.03 -19.76
CA ARG A 187 25.10 -16.81 -20.45
C ARG A 187 26.55 -16.88 -20.93
N MET A 188 27.44 -17.55 -20.19
CA MET A 188 28.81 -17.73 -20.60
C MET A 188 28.93 -18.69 -21.78
N LYS A 189 28.14 -19.78 -21.82
CA LYS A 189 28.05 -20.69 -22.97
C LYS A 189 27.54 -19.99 -24.22
N GLU A 190 26.47 -19.21 -24.13
CA GLU A 190 25.93 -18.42 -25.24
C GLU A 190 26.95 -17.42 -25.80
N ARG A 191 27.67 -16.71 -24.91
CA ARG A 191 28.73 -15.79 -25.32
C ARG A 191 29.88 -16.48 -26.03
N LYS A 192 30.30 -17.69 -25.59
CA LYS A 192 31.34 -18.51 -26.26
C LYS A 192 30.84 -19.00 -27.62
N ALA A 193 29.61 -19.47 -27.73
CA ALA A 193 29.02 -19.92 -28.99
C ALA A 193 28.93 -18.78 -30.01
N LYS A 194 28.49 -17.57 -29.60
CA LYS A 194 28.48 -16.39 -30.48
C LYS A 194 29.86 -15.95 -30.92
N LYS A 195 30.89 -16.09 -30.08
CA LYS A 195 32.26 -15.72 -30.44
C LYS A 195 32.89 -16.73 -31.47
N ASN A 196 32.55 -18.02 -31.37
CA ASN A 196 32.99 -19.03 -32.29
C ASN A 196 32.31 -18.95 -33.67
N SER A 197 31.08 -18.45 -33.75
CA SER A 197 30.35 -18.27 -35.01
C SER A 197 30.77 -17.01 -35.80
N GLN A 198 31.56 -16.10 -35.18
CA GLN A 198 32.03 -14.88 -35.81
C GLN A 198 33.53 -14.92 -36.21
N SER A 199 34.20 -16.05 -36.11
CA SER A 199 35.55 -16.17 -36.62
C SER A 199 35.52 -16.28 -38.17
N PRO A 200 36.17 -15.36 -38.89
CA PRO A 200 36.16 -15.43 -40.38
C PRO A 200 36.92 -16.66 -40.85
N LYS A 201 36.28 -17.46 -41.71
CA LYS A 201 36.99 -18.47 -42.49
C LYS A 201 37.98 -17.77 -43.38
N SER A 202 39.28 -17.87 -43.07
CA SER A 202 40.33 -17.48 -43.99
C SER A 202 40.26 -18.37 -45.23
N SER A 203 39.86 -17.76 -46.32
CA SER A 203 39.97 -18.36 -47.66
C SER A 203 41.43 -18.44 -48.08
N LYS A 204 41.86 -19.65 -48.41
CA LYS A 204 42.99 -19.83 -49.33
C LYS A 204 42.49 -19.67 -50.76
#